data_af385ad86f37d42eaa9d618e5a7845ef
#
_entry.id   af385ad86f37d42eaa9d618e5a7845ef
#
_cell.length_a   1.000
_cell.length_b   1.000
_cell.length_c   1.000
_cell.angle_alpha   90.00
_cell.angle_beta   90.00
_cell.angle_gamma   90.00
#
_symmetry.space_group_name_H-M   'P 1'
#
loop_
_entity.id
_entity.type
_entity.pdbx_description
1 polymer ?
#
loop_
_entity_poly.entity_id
_entity_poly.type
_entity_poly.pdbx_seq_one_letter_code
_entity_poly.pdbx_strand_id
1 'polypeptide(L)'
;VPFVKHHCEKYEGNFPIWVATELFSFGMLSFFYRDLKTADKKEIARELYKTTYGNLDSWLRCCTDLRNICAHYGRLYYRVFSAVPATPKGFPVVLQRSLFDNIVMLKFLYPDRDRWNCEVLSAIIALLEEYAGDIELSHIGFPDNWDELLRAK
;
A
#
# COMPACT_ATOMS: atom_id res chain seq x y z
N VAL A 1 -17.41 -20.50 -5.54
CA VAL A 1 -16.24 -20.94 -4.74
C VAL A 1 -16.71 -22.07 -3.83
N PRO A 2 -16.05 -23.26 -3.78
CA PRO A 2 -16.53 -24.45 -3.07
C PRO A 2 -16.82 -24.21 -1.58
N PHE A 3 -15.95 -23.51 -0.87
CA PHE A 3 -16.14 -23.25 0.56
C PHE A 3 -17.31 -22.28 0.87
N VAL A 4 -17.63 -21.37 -0.03
CA VAL A 4 -18.81 -20.49 0.10
C VAL A 4 -20.08 -21.35 0.09
N LYS A 5 -20.19 -22.28 -0.87
CA LYS A 5 -21.31 -23.22 -0.97
C LYS A 5 -21.43 -24.04 0.33
N HIS A 6 -20.32 -24.57 0.83
CA HIS A 6 -20.27 -25.32 2.08
C HIS A 6 -20.81 -24.50 3.28
N HIS A 7 -20.41 -23.23 3.42
CA HIS A 7 -20.87 -22.38 4.52
C HIS A 7 -22.36 -21.99 4.37
N CYS A 8 -22.83 -21.78 3.14
CA CYS A 8 -24.25 -21.56 2.90
C CYS A 8 -25.11 -22.78 3.26
N GLU A 9 -24.65 -23.99 2.91
CA GLU A 9 -25.40 -25.22 3.14
C GLU A 9 -25.35 -25.73 4.58
N LYS A 10 -24.19 -25.60 5.26
CA LYS A 10 -24.00 -26.17 6.60
C LYS A 10 -24.13 -25.18 7.75
N TYR A 11 -23.94 -23.89 7.50
CA TYR A 11 -23.91 -22.85 8.54
C TYR A 11 -24.86 -21.69 8.23
N GLU A 12 -25.90 -21.94 7.44
CA GLU A 12 -26.94 -20.95 7.12
C GLU A 12 -26.39 -19.62 6.56
N GLY A 13 -25.23 -19.65 5.89
CA GLY A 13 -24.55 -18.47 5.38
C GLY A 13 -23.77 -17.67 6.42
N ASN A 14 -23.60 -18.18 7.63
CA ASN A 14 -22.76 -17.57 8.64
C ASN A 14 -21.29 -17.86 8.36
N PHE A 15 -20.52 -16.81 8.12
CA PHE A 15 -19.09 -16.89 7.85
C PHE A 15 -18.30 -16.36 9.06
N PRO A 16 -17.40 -17.16 9.66
CA PRO A 16 -16.42 -16.63 10.57
C PRO A 16 -15.59 -15.53 9.88
N ILE A 17 -15.17 -14.50 10.64
CA ILE A 17 -14.49 -13.34 10.07
C ILE A 17 -13.26 -13.71 9.23
N TRP A 18 -12.47 -14.70 9.66
CA TRP A 18 -11.30 -15.18 8.92
C TRP A 18 -11.66 -15.84 7.57
N VAL A 19 -12.84 -16.46 7.46
CA VAL A 19 -13.35 -17.00 6.19
C VAL A 19 -13.88 -15.88 5.31
N ALA A 20 -14.56 -14.90 5.90
CA ALA A 20 -15.09 -13.75 5.17
C ALA A 20 -13.97 -12.90 4.56
N THR A 21 -12.86 -12.70 5.28
CA THR A 21 -11.70 -11.92 4.80
C THR A 21 -11.01 -12.54 3.60
N GLU A 22 -11.03 -13.88 3.45
CA GLU A 22 -10.52 -14.58 2.26
C GLU A 22 -11.30 -14.24 0.97
N LEU A 23 -12.53 -13.76 1.12
CA LEU A 23 -13.37 -13.34 -0.01
C LEU A 23 -13.17 -11.87 -0.38
N PHE A 24 -12.52 -11.09 0.47
CA PHE A 24 -12.38 -9.67 0.25
C PHE A 24 -11.34 -9.37 -0.83
N SER A 25 -11.73 -8.58 -1.82
CA SER A 25 -10.75 -7.88 -2.64
C SER A 25 -9.99 -6.86 -1.78
N PHE A 26 -8.82 -6.43 -2.24
CA PHE A 26 -8.06 -5.41 -1.51
C PHE A 26 -8.87 -4.11 -1.30
N GLY A 27 -9.70 -3.74 -2.31
CA GLY A 27 -10.61 -2.60 -2.17
C GLY A 27 -11.66 -2.81 -1.08
N MET A 28 -12.20 -4.03 -0.95
CA MET A 28 -13.14 -4.34 0.15
C MET A 28 -12.49 -4.25 1.52
N LEU A 29 -11.23 -4.67 1.66
CA LEU A 29 -10.47 -4.50 2.92
C LEU A 29 -10.29 -3.02 3.28
N SER A 30 -10.00 -2.17 2.30
CA SER A 30 -9.89 -0.72 2.50
C SER A 30 -11.23 -0.12 2.98
N PHE A 31 -12.35 -0.50 2.38
CA PHE A 31 -13.67 -0.07 2.84
C PHE A 31 -14.01 -0.63 4.22
N PHE A 32 -13.71 -1.91 4.47
CA PHE A 32 -13.92 -2.53 5.78
C PHE A 32 -13.18 -1.76 6.89
N TYR A 33 -11.90 -1.43 6.68
CA TYR A 33 -11.14 -0.61 7.63
C TYR A 33 -11.80 0.77 7.83
N ARG A 34 -12.19 1.44 6.75
CA ARG A 34 -12.82 2.76 6.82
C ARG A 34 -14.10 2.76 7.66
N ASP A 35 -14.86 1.68 7.60
CA ASP A 35 -16.17 1.56 8.23
C ASP A 35 -16.08 1.03 9.69
N LEU A 36 -14.87 0.66 10.18
CA LEU A 36 -14.64 0.31 11.57
C LEU A 36 -14.92 1.50 12.51
N LYS A 37 -15.24 1.21 13.77
CA LYS A 37 -15.34 2.23 14.81
C LYS A 37 -14.01 3.00 14.93
N THR A 38 -14.09 4.29 15.20
CA THR A 38 -12.90 5.15 15.32
C THR A 38 -11.91 4.65 16.38
N ALA A 39 -12.37 4.03 17.46
CA ALA A 39 -11.51 3.45 18.48
C ALA A 39 -10.64 2.34 17.90
N ASP A 40 -11.25 1.38 17.19
CA ASP A 40 -10.59 0.24 16.59
C ASP A 40 -9.58 0.69 15.50
N LYS A 41 -9.98 1.65 14.66
CA LYS A 41 -9.08 2.27 13.66
C LYS A 41 -7.84 2.90 14.29
N LYS A 42 -8.01 3.62 15.39
CA LYS A 42 -6.90 4.24 16.13
C LYS A 42 -5.96 3.20 16.72
N GLU A 43 -6.51 2.13 17.28
CA GLU A 43 -5.73 1.04 17.86
C GLU A 43 -4.91 0.33 16.77
N ILE A 44 -5.54 -0.11 15.69
CA ILE A 44 -4.88 -0.76 14.55
C ILE A 44 -3.76 0.12 13.99
N ALA A 45 -4.04 1.39 13.70
CA ALA A 45 -3.05 2.30 13.12
C ALA A 45 -1.86 2.53 14.05
N ARG A 46 -2.10 2.68 15.36
CA ARG A 46 -1.05 2.90 16.35
C ARG A 46 -0.21 1.65 16.59
N GLU A 47 -0.87 0.50 16.82
CA GLU A 47 -0.18 -0.71 17.26
C GLU A 47 0.60 -1.37 16.10
N LEU A 48 -0.03 -1.48 14.93
CA LEU A 48 0.55 -2.21 13.80
C LEU A 48 1.42 -1.33 12.88
N TYR A 49 1.03 -0.06 12.69
CA TYR A 49 1.67 0.81 11.69
C TYR A 49 2.36 2.05 12.28
N LYS A 50 2.27 2.25 13.61
CA LYS A 50 2.88 3.39 14.32
C LYS A 50 2.50 4.76 13.71
N THR A 51 1.26 4.87 13.22
CA THR A 51 0.75 6.05 12.51
C THR A 51 -0.63 6.47 13.02
N THR A 52 -1.22 7.51 12.42
CA THR A 52 -2.60 7.93 12.70
C THR A 52 -3.59 7.10 11.88
N TYR A 53 -4.82 6.95 12.38
CA TYR A 53 -5.87 6.25 11.63
C TYR A 53 -6.21 6.93 10.30
N GLY A 54 -6.10 8.26 10.21
CA GLY A 54 -6.31 9.01 8.98
C GLY A 54 -5.20 8.75 7.94
N ASN A 55 -3.95 8.63 8.38
CA ASN A 55 -2.85 8.25 7.48
C ASN A 55 -3.07 6.84 6.95
N LEU A 56 -3.41 5.88 7.83
CA LEU A 56 -3.63 4.50 7.40
C LEU A 56 -4.80 4.37 6.43
N ASP A 57 -5.91 5.09 6.66
CA ASP A 57 -7.05 5.14 5.73
C ASP A 57 -6.65 5.67 4.35
N SER A 58 -5.88 6.76 4.32
CA SER A 58 -5.32 7.33 3.08
C SER A 58 -4.41 6.32 2.37
N TRP A 59 -3.51 5.67 3.09
CA TRP A 59 -2.56 4.72 2.52
C TRP A 59 -3.24 3.47 1.95
N LEU A 60 -4.23 2.90 2.63
CA LEU A 60 -4.99 1.76 2.13
C LEU A 60 -5.74 2.10 0.85
N ARG A 61 -6.29 3.30 0.74
CA ARG A 61 -6.93 3.79 -0.48
C ARG A 61 -5.92 3.90 -1.62
N CYS A 62 -4.77 4.56 -1.40
CA CYS A 62 -3.73 4.71 -2.43
C CYS A 62 -3.14 3.35 -2.85
N CYS A 63 -2.95 2.43 -1.90
CA CYS A 63 -2.50 1.07 -2.17
C CYS A 63 -3.52 0.30 -3.04
N THR A 64 -4.82 0.48 -2.79
CA THR A 64 -5.88 -0.08 -3.63
C THR A 64 -5.79 0.44 -5.07
N ASP A 65 -5.64 1.75 -5.25
CA ASP A 65 -5.51 2.37 -6.57
C ASP A 65 -4.27 1.85 -7.30
N LEU A 66 -3.11 1.85 -6.64
CA LEU A 66 -1.86 1.33 -7.22
C LEU A 66 -1.99 -0.14 -7.62
N ARG A 67 -2.49 -0.98 -6.71
CA ARG A 67 -2.72 -2.41 -6.99
C ARG A 67 -3.64 -2.62 -8.19
N ASN A 68 -4.72 -1.85 -8.30
CA ASN A 68 -5.66 -2.00 -9.41
C ASN A 68 -5.03 -1.58 -10.73
N ILE A 69 -4.23 -0.50 -10.75
CA ILE A 69 -3.47 -0.09 -11.94
C ILE A 69 -2.54 -1.23 -12.38
N CYS A 70 -1.77 -1.81 -11.47
CA CYS A 70 -0.87 -2.93 -11.77
C CYS A 70 -1.63 -4.17 -12.24
N ALA A 71 -2.73 -4.53 -11.58
CA ALA A 71 -3.54 -5.69 -11.94
C ALA A 71 -4.19 -5.59 -13.33
N HIS A 72 -4.42 -4.38 -13.82
CA HIS A 72 -4.95 -4.12 -15.15
C HIS A 72 -3.86 -3.72 -16.16
N TYR A 73 -2.59 -4.06 -15.89
CA TYR A 73 -1.44 -3.73 -16.75
C TYR A 73 -1.34 -2.24 -17.09
N GLY A 74 -1.81 -1.38 -16.18
CA GLY A 74 -1.75 0.07 -16.35
C GLY A 74 -0.32 0.59 -16.28
N ARG A 75 0.02 1.53 -17.16
CA ARG A 75 1.33 2.19 -17.18
C ARG A 75 1.52 3.02 -15.90
N LEU A 76 2.67 2.83 -15.22
CA LEU A 76 3.08 3.60 -14.04
C LEU A 76 3.99 4.79 -14.40
N TYR A 77 4.78 4.67 -15.44
CA TYR A 77 5.68 5.72 -15.91
C TYR A 77 4.88 6.93 -16.43
N TYR A 78 5.25 8.13 -16.05
CA TYR A 78 4.51 9.39 -16.31
C TYR A 78 3.08 9.43 -15.74
N ARG A 79 2.77 8.55 -14.78
CA ARG A 79 1.42 8.58 -14.21
C ARG A 79 1.31 9.59 -13.08
N VAL A 80 0.25 10.39 -13.15
CA VAL A 80 -0.24 11.19 -12.03
C VAL A 80 -1.37 10.42 -11.36
N PHE A 81 -1.19 10.03 -10.10
CA PHE A 81 -2.16 9.23 -9.36
C PHE A 81 -3.36 10.08 -8.92
N SER A 82 -4.55 9.47 -8.86
CA SER A 82 -5.78 10.15 -8.46
C SER A 82 -5.81 10.50 -6.97
N ALA A 83 -5.29 9.61 -6.14
CA ALA A 83 -5.18 9.79 -4.70
C ALA A 83 -3.76 10.24 -4.30
N VAL A 84 -3.68 11.02 -3.21
CA VAL A 84 -2.43 11.47 -2.59
C VAL A 84 -2.27 10.72 -1.28
N PRO A 85 -1.18 9.95 -1.08
CA PRO A 85 -0.93 9.33 0.21
C PRO A 85 -0.60 10.37 1.27
N ALA A 86 -1.21 10.25 2.44
CA ALA A 86 -0.91 11.13 3.57
C ALA A 86 0.58 11.02 3.94
N THR A 87 1.25 12.16 4.10
CA THR A 87 2.67 12.20 4.46
C THR A 87 2.88 11.64 5.87
N PRO A 88 3.77 10.65 6.04
CA PRO A 88 4.10 10.11 7.36
C PRO A 88 4.69 11.20 8.27
N LYS A 89 4.38 11.13 9.57
CA LYS A 89 4.92 12.10 10.53
C LYS A 89 6.46 12.06 10.54
N GLY A 90 7.07 13.23 10.36
CA GLY A 90 8.54 13.38 10.36
C GLY A 90 9.20 12.96 9.05
N PHE A 91 8.47 12.59 8.03
CA PHE A 91 9.02 12.35 6.70
C PHE A 91 9.40 13.70 6.06
N PRO A 92 10.63 13.84 5.50
CA PRO A 92 11.19 15.16 5.13
C PRO A 92 10.55 15.77 3.87
N VAL A 93 9.81 14.97 3.10
CA VAL A 93 9.19 15.39 1.84
C VAL A 93 7.68 15.24 1.93
N VAL A 94 6.94 16.26 1.48
CA VAL A 94 5.47 16.17 1.39
C VAL A 94 5.09 15.31 0.18
N LEU A 95 4.38 14.21 0.44
CA LEU A 95 3.96 13.29 -0.60
C LEU A 95 2.90 13.92 -1.50
N GLN A 96 2.96 13.60 -2.79
CA GLN A 96 2.08 14.12 -3.82
C GLN A 96 1.43 12.98 -4.62
N ARG A 97 1.48 13.04 -5.96
CA ARG A 97 0.76 12.13 -6.88
C ARG A 97 1.72 11.34 -7.78
N SER A 98 2.95 11.14 -7.36
CA SER A 98 3.96 10.42 -8.13
C SER A 98 4.01 8.93 -7.79
N LEU A 99 4.73 8.16 -8.58
CA LEU A 99 5.04 6.77 -8.28
C LEU A 99 5.90 6.67 -7.02
N PHE A 100 6.90 7.56 -6.88
CA PHE A 100 7.76 7.62 -5.69
C PHE A 100 6.94 7.76 -4.40
N ASP A 101 5.95 8.66 -4.39
CA ASP A 101 5.11 8.89 -3.21
C ASP A 101 4.33 7.62 -2.81
N ASN A 102 3.87 6.86 -3.80
CA ASN A 102 3.20 5.59 -3.56
C ASN A 102 4.18 4.50 -3.06
N ILE A 103 5.43 4.50 -3.51
CA ILE A 103 6.47 3.59 -2.99
C ILE A 103 6.82 3.95 -1.55
N VAL A 104 6.94 5.24 -1.22
CA VAL A 104 7.12 5.68 0.17
C VAL A 104 5.97 5.19 1.05
N MET A 105 4.72 5.34 0.60
CA MET A 105 3.56 4.81 1.33
C MET A 105 3.68 3.30 1.56
N LEU A 106 4.06 2.53 0.54
CA LEU A 106 4.26 1.08 0.65
C LEU A 106 5.33 0.73 1.69
N LYS A 107 6.43 1.49 1.76
CA LYS A 107 7.47 1.33 2.80
C LYS A 107 6.88 1.40 4.21
N PHE A 108 5.96 2.35 4.46
CA PHE A 108 5.34 2.50 5.78
C PHE A 108 4.24 1.47 6.06
N LEU A 109 3.64 0.88 5.04
CA LEU A 109 2.69 -0.23 5.15
C LEU A 109 3.39 -1.59 5.31
N TYR A 110 4.65 -1.71 4.88
CA TYR A 110 5.38 -2.97 4.93
C TYR A 110 5.75 -3.33 6.37
N PRO A 111 5.37 -4.52 6.86
CA PRO A 111 5.47 -4.83 8.29
C PRO A 111 6.89 -5.08 8.79
N ASP A 112 7.78 -5.53 7.90
CA ASP A 112 9.15 -5.94 8.22
C ASP A 112 10.17 -5.06 7.52
N ARG A 113 10.93 -4.29 8.30
CA ARG A 113 11.91 -3.31 7.79
C ARG A 113 13.13 -3.96 7.14
N ASP A 114 13.60 -5.07 7.69
CA ASP A 114 14.76 -5.77 7.15
C ASP A 114 14.39 -6.41 5.81
N ARG A 115 13.23 -7.05 5.74
CA ARG A 115 12.71 -7.59 4.48
C ARG A 115 12.40 -6.50 3.47
N TRP A 116 11.89 -5.34 3.90
CA TRP A 116 11.75 -4.20 2.98
C TRP A 116 13.08 -3.84 2.32
N ASN A 117 14.15 -3.68 3.12
CA ASN A 117 15.46 -3.29 2.60
C ASN A 117 16.09 -4.34 1.70
N CYS A 118 16.08 -5.63 2.11
CA CYS A 118 16.77 -6.69 1.39
C CYS A 118 15.96 -7.29 0.22
N GLU A 119 14.64 -7.24 0.25
CA GLU A 119 13.80 -7.81 -0.81
C GLU A 119 13.24 -6.71 -1.73
N VAL A 120 12.50 -5.75 -1.17
CA VAL A 120 11.75 -4.78 -1.96
C VAL A 120 12.64 -3.66 -2.48
N LEU A 121 13.40 -3.00 -1.59
CA LEU A 121 14.28 -1.91 -2.00
C LEU A 121 15.38 -2.39 -2.94
N SER A 122 15.98 -3.54 -2.67
CA SER A 122 16.99 -4.13 -3.56
C SER A 122 16.42 -4.45 -4.95
N ALA A 123 15.18 -4.94 -5.02
CA ALA A 123 14.52 -5.18 -6.31
C ALA A 123 14.22 -3.87 -7.06
N ILE A 124 13.81 -2.80 -6.34
CA ILE A 124 13.63 -1.47 -6.93
C ILE A 124 14.95 -0.94 -7.49
N ILE A 125 16.04 -1.02 -6.72
CA ILE A 125 17.38 -0.59 -7.16
C ILE A 125 17.78 -1.33 -8.44
N ALA A 126 17.71 -2.66 -8.44
CA ALA A 126 18.07 -3.48 -9.59
C ALA A 126 17.24 -3.13 -10.84
N LEU A 127 15.92 -2.90 -10.67
CA LEU A 127 15.04 -2.49 -11.75
C LEU A 127 15.43 -1.11 -12.31
N LEU A 128 15.71 -0.14 -11.45
CA LEU A 128 16.11 1.21 -11.88
C LEU A 128 17.46 1.22 -12.57
N GLU A 129 18.40 0.37 -12.15
CA GLU A 129 19.70 0.19 -12.81
C GLU A 129 19.54 -0.47 -14.18
N GLU A 130 18.68 -1.49 -14.31
CA GLU A 130 18.41 -2.18 -15.59
C GLU A 130 17.88 -1.23 -16.66
N TYR A 131 17.02 -0.27 -16.26
CA TYR A 131 16.37 0.67 -17.17
C TYR A 131 16.96 2.09 -17.12
N ALA A 132 18.14 2.28 -16.53
CA ALA A 132 18.76 3.60 -16.34
C ALA A 132 18.96 4.38 -17.65
N GLY A 133 19.08 3.70 -18.80
CA GLY A 133 19.20 4.33 -20.13
C GLY A 133 17.86 4.72 -20.75
N ASP A 134 16.74 4.19 -20.24
CA ASP A 134 15.42 4.32 -20.86
C ASP A 134 14.45 5.19 -20.04
N ILE A 135 14.76 5.45 -18.77
CA ILE A 135 13.87 6.18 -17.86
C ILE A 135 14.58 7.37 -17.21
N GLU A 136 13.83 8.44 -17.00
CA GLU A 136 14.22 9.55 -16.13
C GLU A 136 13.45 9.46 -14.79
N LEU A 137 14.17 9.38 -13.69
CA LEU A 137 13.59 9.21 -12.35
C LEU A 137 12.72 10.41 -11.94
N SER A 138 13.05 11.62 -12.40
CA SER A 138 12.26 12.83 -12.20
C SER A 138 10.82 12.69 -12.72
N HIS A 139 10.62 11.97 -13.83
CA HIS A 139 9.30 11.74 -14.45
C HIS A 139 8.37 10.85 -13.61
N ILE A 140 8.91 10.14 -12.64
CA ILE A 140 8.16 9.29 -11.71
C ILE A 140 8.27 9.78 -10.26
N GLY A 141 8.81 11.01 -10.10
CA GLY A 141 8.84 11.75 -8.84
C GLY A 141 9.95 11.38 -7.88
N PHE A 142 11.00 10.67 -8.32
CA PHE A 142 12.13 10.33 -7.48
C PHE A 142 13.05 11.54 -7.30
N PRO A 143 13.31 11.99 -6.05
CA PRO A 143 14.31 13.01 -5.76
C PRO A 143 15.72 12.41 -5.82
N ASP A 144 16.75 13.26 -5.87
CA ASP A 144 18.16 12.82 -5.96
C ASP A 144 18.57 11.88 -4.80
N ASN A 145 18.01 12.11 -3.62
CA ASN A 145 18.30 11.32 -2.41
C ASN A 145 17.26 10.21 -2.14
N TRP A 146 16.59 9.72 -3.18
CA TRP A 146 15.51 8.76 -3.08
C TRP A 146 15.90 7.45 -2.34
N ASP A 147 17.13 6.98 -2.52
CA ASP A 147 17.63 5.76 -1.87
C ASP A 147 17.61 5.92 -0.34
N GLU A 148 18.13 7.04 0.17
CA GLU A 148 18.09 7.35 1.61
C GLU A 148 16.66 7.43 2.14
N LEU A 149 15.75 8.01 1.35
CA LEU A 149 14.35 8.17 1.72
C LEU A 149 13.58 6.84 1.72
N LEU A 150 13.93 5.92 0.85
CA LEU A 150 13.28 4.60 0.78
C LEU A 150 13.88 3.59 1.76
N ARG A 151 15.10 3.78 2.24
CA ARG A 151 15.73 2.89 3.22
C ARG A 151 14.97 2.92 4.54
N ALA A 152 14.53 1.76 5.03
CA ALA A 152 13.88 1.62 6.33
C ALA A 152 14.97 1.60 7.44
N LYS A 153 14.74 2.38 8.49
CA LYS A 153 15.65 2.51 9.66
C LYS A 153 15.06 1.79 10.87
#